data_eb160d80f68f9893889a958077dae4ac
#
_entry.id   eb160d80f68f9893889a958077dae4ac
#
_cell.length_a   1.000
_cell.length_b   1.000
_cell.length_c   1.000
_cell.angle_alpha   90.00
_cell.angle_beta   90.00
_cell.angle_gamma   90.00
#
_symmetry.space_group_name_H-M   'P 1'
#
loop_
_entity.id
_entity.type
_entity.pdbx_description
1 polymer ?
#
loop_
_entity_poly.entity_id
_entity_poly.type
_entity_poly.pdbx_seq_one_letter_code
_entity_poly.pdbx_strand_id
1 'polypeptide(L)'
;MRYFPLFLVWSPLLWGQTLIRGVYVHGAAVSPQNPIDILIAGDTIAAIGPNLPASAGYTIVDGRGLHAYPGLIALSAPTGLIEVEAVRATRDNAEVGEHNPNALAYTAFNIDSRVLPTLLANGILYAEAAPQGSVVAGQSALFRLRGRTREEAAVLPQAALYLYPPSLRPSTALPPDKQEKARKNALEAWAKLYEFLEKAERWCRGDSSEQDLRYASLCPYLAGQRPVVIEATWAEDIEAALSLARRFGFRVGILDAKEADKVAAQIKAAGAVVIVQRTHALPPTEDSPWDASFTFPRRLLEKGIPVILAHESFWNQRNLPYQAGTAAAYGLSPEEALRLVTEAPAQWLGLSRVGRLAPGYKASLVLAEGDLLDPATSRIRYVWIEGRKVDLATNPQEILYQRYK
;
A
#
# COMPACT_ATOMS: atom_id res chain seq x y z
N MET A 1 31.53 37.89 -42.01
CA MET A 1 30.43 37.51 -41.12
C MET A 1 30.93 36.46 -40.13
N ARG A 2 31.12 36.83 -38.88
CA ARG A 2 31.58 35.91 -37.81
C ARG A 2 30.35 35.43 -37.06
N TYR A 3 30.03 34.16 -37.15
CA TYR A 3 29.00 33.50 -36.33
C TYR A 3 29.54 33.30 -34.93
N PHE A 4 28.91 33.98 -33.94
CA PHE A 4 29.07 33.65 -32.51
C PHE A 4 28.11 32.55 -32.13
N PRO A 5 28.55 31.39 -31.61
CA PRO A 5 27.64 30.40 -31.10
C PRO A 5 27.04 30.87 -29.77
N LEU A 6 25.74 31.01 -29.73
CA LEU A 6 24.99 31.27 -28.51
C LEU A 6 25.01 29.99 -27.68
N PHE A 7 25.84 29.90 -26.67
CA PHE A 7 25.78 28.86 -25.65
C PHE A 7 24.54 29.13 -24.78
N LEU A 8 23.44 28.40 -25.02
CA LEU A 8 22.34 28.31 -24.07
C LEU A 8 22.88 27.59 -22.81
N VAL A 9 23.22 28.36 -21.80
CA VAL A 9 23.47 27.83 -20.46
C VAL A 9 22.13 27.37 -19.92
N TRP A 10 21.89 26.08 -19.98
CA TRP A 10 20.80 25.42 -19.29
C TRP A 10 21.07 25.57 -17.80
N SER A 11 20.52 26.60 -17.17
CA SER A 11 20.50 26.70 -15.70
C SER A 11 19.64 25.57 -15.19
N PRO A 12 20.18 24.58 -14.44
CA PRO A 12 19.33 23.64 -13.75
C PRO A 12 18.44 24.47 -12.83
N LEU A 13 17.12 24.28 -12.90
CA LEU A 13 16.20 24.81 -11.91
C LEU A 13 16.78 24.41 -10.55
N LEU A 14 17.28 25.39 -9.80
CA LEU A 14 17.76 25.22 -8.43
C LEU A 14 16.53 24.87 -7.57
N TRP A 15 16.20 23.60 -7.52
CA TRP A 15 15.31 23.09 -6.49
C TRP A 15 16.02 23.32 -5.17
N GLY A 16 15.41 24.10 -4.28
CA GLY A 16 16.00 24.43 -2.99
C GLY A 16 16.43 23.14 -2.27
N GLN A 17 17.67 23.09 -1.83
CA GLN A 17 18.17 21.99 -1.03
C GLN A 17 17.68 22.17 0.41
N THR A 18 17.25 21.09 1.06
CA THR A 18 16.83 21.12 2.46
C THR A 18 17.79 20.26 3.28
N LEU A 19 18.36 20.86 4.32
CA LEU A 19 19.21 20.17 5.26
C LEU A 19 18.49 20.05 6.61
N ILE A 20 18.13 18.83 6.98
CA ILE A 20 17.52 18.50 8.27
C ILE A 20 18.63 18.13 9.23
N ARG A 21 18.73 18.83 10.37
CA ARG A 21 19.81 18.70 11.35
C ARG A 21 19.41 17.88 12.56
N GLY A 22 20.24 16.87 12.89
CA GLY A 22 20.22 16.21 14.18
C GLY A 22 18.98 15.38 14.48
N VAL A 23 18.51 14.57 13.52
CA VAL A 23 17.34 13.68 13.67
C VAL A 23 17.76 12.25 14.01
N TYR A 24 16.90 11.50 14.72
CA TYR A 24 16.99 10.06 14.85
C TYR A 24 16.36 9.39 13.61
N VAL A 25 17.13 8.59 12.88
CA VAL A 25 16.69 8.03 11.59
C VAL A 25 16.26 6.58 11.74
N HIS A 26 15.04 6.26 11.30
CA HIS A 26 14.45 4.93 11.26
C HIS A 26 14.27 4.44 9.81
N GLY A 27 14.13 3.12 9.62
CA GLY A 27 13.97 2.55 8.27
C GLY A 27 15.17 2.74 7.36
N ALA A 28 16.37 2.84 7.94
CA ALA A 28 17.64 2.95 7.25
C ALA A 28 18.65 1.95 7.81
N ALA A 29 19.79 1.80 7.12
CA ALA A 29 20.91 0.97 7.61
C ALA A 29 21.68 1.62 8.78
N VAL A 30 21.22 2.76 9.28
CA VAL A 30 21.86 3.57 10.31
C VAL A 30 21.17 3.35 11.65
N SER A 31 21.95 3.20 12.73
CA SER A 31 21.39 3.05 14.08
C SER A 31 20.64 4.31 14.52
N PRO A 32 19.41 4.19 15.04
CA PRO A 32 18.65 5.33 15.55
C PRO A 32 19.21 5.93 16.87
N GLN A 33 20.24 5.35 17.44
CA GLN A 33 20.82 5.80 18.71
C GLN A 33 21.59 7.13 18.61
N ASN A 34 22.06 7.50 17.42
CA ASN A 34 22.81 8.74 17.20
C ASN A 34 22.06 9.65 16.25
N PRO A 35 21.74 10.89 16.65
CA PRO A 35 21.13 11.85 15.74
C PRO A 35 22.11 12.23 14.62
N ILE A 36 21.62 12.29 13.39
CA ILE A 36 22.36 12.57 12.18
C ILE A 36 21.59 13.55 11.29
N ASP A 37 22.24 14.03 10.24
CA ASP A 37 21.64 14.97 9.30
C ASP A 37 21.11 14.23 8.06
N ILE A 38 20.07 14.80 7.44
CA ILE A 38 19.54 14.36 6.14
C ILE A 38 19.60 15.54 5.18
N LEU A 39 20.27 15.36 4.05
CA LEU A 39 20.29 16.33 2.95
C LEU A 39 19.33 15.88 1.85
N ILE A 40 18.34 16.70 1.55
CA ILE A 40 17.42 16.56 0.44
C ILE A 40 17.87 17.46 -0.70
N ALA A 41 18.03 16.90 -1.90
CA ALA A 41 18.32 17.64 -3.12
C ALA A 41 17.34 17.24 -4.23
N GLY A 42 16.58 18.19 -4.71
CA GLY A 42 15.50 17.91 -5.65
C GLY A 42 14.44 16.99 -5.03
N ASP A 43 14.20 15.86 -5.64
CA ASP A 43 13.19 14.87 -5.22
C ASP A 43 13.78 13.68 -4.42
N THR A 44 15.10 13.71 -4.17
CA THR A 44 15.82 12.58 -3.56
C THR A 44 16.58 12.97 -2.29
N ILE A 45 16.87 11.97 -1.49
CA ILE A 45 17.84 12.08 -0.39
C ILE A 45 19.24 12.02 -1.01
N ALA A 46 19.99 13.11 -0.88
CA ALA A 46 21.35 13.20 -1.42
C ALA A 46 22.38 12.58 -0.48
N ALA A 47 22.21 12.78 0.83
CA ALA A 47 23.12 12.25 1.85
C ALA A 47 22.41 12.05 3.18
N ILE A 48 22.89 11.08 3.96
CA ILE A 48 22.53 10.87 5.37
C ILE A 48 23.85 10.65 6.12
N GLY A 49 24.10 11.40 7.18
CA GLY A 49 25.31 11.25 7.96
C GLY A 49 25.49 12.35 9.01
N PRO A 50 26.49 12.21 9.88
CA PRO A 50 26.74 13.23 10.90
C PRO A 50 27.37 14.50 10.28
N ASN A 51 26.97 15.67 10.78
CA ASN A 51 27.58 16.96 10.47
C ASN A 51 27.73 17.27 8.97
N LEU A 52 26.66 17.03 8.18
CA LEU A 52 26.69 17.34 6.75
C LEU A 52 26.98 18.85 6.52
N PRO A 53 27.79 19.21 5.51
CA PRO A 53 28.11 20.62 5.24
C PRO A 53 26.84 21.37 4.81
N ALA A 54 26.63 22.53 5.37
CA ALA A 54 25.64 23.50 4.91
C ALA A 54 26.24 24.42 3.87
N SER A 55 25.53 24.70 2.79
CA SER A 55 25.90 25.67 1.78
C SER A 55 24.94 26.85 1.76
N ALA A 56 25.37 28.00 1.23
CA ALA A 56 24.51 29.15 1.03
C ALA A 56 23.31 28.74 0.13
N GLY A 57 22.09 29.06 0.56
CA GLY A 57 20.87 28.74 -0.17
C GLY A 57 20.17 27.46 0.30
N TYR A 58 20.71 26.70 1.26
CA TYR A 58 19.99 25.58 1.85
C TYR A 58 18.89 26.07 2.81
N THR A 59 17.73 25.47 2.73
CA THR A 59 16.73 25.56 3.80
C THR A 59 17.15 24.63 4.95
N ILE A 60 17.47 25.21 6.10
CA ILE A 60 17.87 24.43 7.27
C ILE A 60 16.63 24.17 8.14
N VAL A 61 16.40 22.91 8.49
CA VAL A 61 15.36 22.48 9.40
C VAL A 61 16.00 21.92 10.66
N ASP A 62 15.66 22.47 11.82
CA ASP A 62 16.08 21.90 13.11
C ASP A 62 15.27 20.64 13.41
N GLY A 63 15.94 19.51 13.42
CA GLY A 63 15.37 18.20 13.67
C GLY A 63 15.74 17.62 15.03
N ARG A 64 16.40 18.40 15.90
CA ARG A 64 16.82 17.91 17.22
C ARG A 64 15.63 17.47 18.06
N GLY A 65 15.71 16.23 18.57
CA GLY A 65 14.62 15.59 19.31
C GLY A 65 13.51 15.01 18.42
N LEU A 66 13.63 15.12 17.09
CA LEU A 66 12.69 14.49 16.15
C LEU A 66 13.22 13.18 15.61
N HIS A 67 12.28 12.33 15.24
CA HIS A 67 12.49 11.04 14.61
C HIS A 67 12.06 11.10 13.14
N ALA A 68 12.94 10.69 12.23
CA ALA A 68 12.70 10.64 10.79
C ALA A 68 12.33 9.22 10.36
N TYR A 69 11.19 9.08 9.70
CA TYR A 69 10.67 7.82 9.18
C TYR A 69 10.46 7.90 7.67
N PRO A 70 10.64 6.79 6.90
CA PRO A 70 10.14 6.72 5.54
C PRO A 70 8.63 6.94 5.52
N GLY A 71 8.12 7.59 4.47
CA GLY A 71 6.67 7.70 4.29
C GLY A 71 5.99 6.35 4.20
N LEU A 72 4.89 6.18 4.94
CA LEU A 72 4.12 4.95 4.95
C LEU A 72 3.37 4.77 3.63
N ILE A 73 3.20 3.51 3.23
CA ILE A 73 2.50 3.09 2.00
C ILE A 73 1.31 2.24 2.41
N ALA A 74 0.12 2.76 2.20
CA ALA A 74 -1.12 2.09 2.55
C ALA A 74 -1.71 1.37 1.32
N LEU A 75 -2.00 0.08 1.46
CA LEU A 75 -2.56 -0.77 0.41
C LEU A 75 -3.98 -1.25 0.72
N SER A 76 -4.63 -1.78 -0.30
CA SER A 76 -5.87 -2.58 -0.24
C SER A 76 -7.11 -1.86 0.28
N ALA A 77 -7.17 -0.53 0.21
CA ALA A 77 -8.36 0.24 0.56
C ALA A 77 -8.88 1.04 -0.65
N PRO A 78 -10.19 1.31 -0.72
CA PRO A 78 -10.78 2.14 -1.77
C PRO A 78 -10.53 3.64 -1.53
N THR A 79 -9.27 3.99 -1.28
CA THR A 79 -8.84 5.36 -0.97
C THR A 79 -9.08 6.28 -2.15
N GLY A 80 -9.80 7.39 -1.92
CA GLY A 80 -10.17 8.33 -2.99
C GLY A 80 -11.23 7.80 -3.96
N LEU A 81 -11.79 6.60 -3.71
CA LEU A 81 -12.92 6.04 -4.46
C LEU A 81 -14.24 6.14 -3.67
N ILE A 82 -14.17 6.48 -2.40
CA ILE A 82 -15.32 6.66 -1.51
C ILE A 82 -15.10 7.94 -0.68
N GLU A 83 -16.12 8.82 -0.66
CA GLU A 83 -16.11 10.01 0.20
C GLU A 83 -17.02 9.83 1.42
N VAL A 84 -18.28 9.47 1.19
CA VAL A 84 -19.28 9.24 2.22
C VAL A 84 -19.92 7.88 1.98
N GLU A 85 -19.62 6.92 2.84
CA GLU A 85 -20.03 5.52 2.68
C GLU A 85 -21.57 5.35 2.56
N ALA A 86 -22.34 6.17 3.28
CA ALA A 86 -23.79 6.14 3.25
C ALA A 86 -24.41 6.77 1.98
N VAL A 87 -23.60 7.45 1.14
CA VAL A 87 -24.09 8.17 -0.05
C VAL A 87 -23.58 7.47 -1.31
N ARG A 88 -24.47 6.73 -1.99
CA ARG A 88 -24.12 5.95 -3.18
C ARG A 88 -23.42 6.77 -4.28
N ALA A 89 -23.85 8.01 -4.52
CA ALA A 89 -23.29 8.89 -5.55
C ALA A 89 -21.81 9.29 -5.31
N THR A 90 -21.24 8.96 -4.13
CA THR A 90 -19.84 9.22 -3.77
C THR A 90 -19.01 7.94 -3.67
N ARG A 91 -19.50 6.84 -4.24
CA ARG A 91 -18.87 5.52 -4.16
C ARG A 91 -18.59 5.00 -5.57
N ASP A 92 -17.32 5.08 -5.96
CA ASP A 92 -16.80 4.63 -7.26
C ASP A 92 -15.81 3.45 -7.11
N ASN A 93 -15.99 2.66 -6.05
CA ASN A 93 -15.09 1.55 -5.71
C ASN A 93 -15.46 0.23 -6.38
N ALA A 94 -16.60 0.13 -7.06
CA ALA A 94 -17.07 -1.12 -7.64
C ALA A 94 -17.75 -0.89 -9.01
N GLU A 95 -17.50 -1.80 -9.94
CA GLU A 95 -18.11 -1.82 -11.28
C GLU A 95 -19.18 -2.90 -11.37
N VAL A 96 -20.10 -2.75 -12.33
CA VAL A 96 -21.17 -3.74 -12.59
C VAL A 96 -20.60 -4.93 -13.36
N GLY A 97 -21.02 -6.15 -12.98
CA GLY A 97 -20.58 -7.40 -13.61
C GLY A 97 -19.66 -8.22 -12.71
N GLU A 98 -19.42 -9.47 -13.10
CA GLU A 98 -18.60 -10.41 -12.31
C GLU A 98 -17.10 -10.28 -12.64
N HIS A 99 -16.75 -9.93 -13.89
CA HIS A 99 -15.38 -9.91 -14.37
C HIS A 99 -15.07 -8.59 -15.07
N ASN A 100 -14.44 -7.66 -14.35
CA ASN A 100 -14.15 -6.29 -14.78
C ASN A 100 -12.63 -5.96 -14.77
N PRO A 101 -11.74 -6.78 -15.34
CA PRO A 101 -10.29 -6.54 -15.26
C PRO A 101 -9.85 -5.26 -15.98
N ASN A 102 -10.68 -4.71 -16.85
CA ASN A 102 -10.47 -3.43 -17.55
C ASN A 102 -10.89 -2.21 -16.75
N ALA A 103 -11.61 -2.39 -15.63
CA ALA A 103 -11.94 -1.28 -14.73
C ALA A 103 -10.65 -0.74 -14.08
N LEU A 104 -10.46 0.58 -14.14
CA LEU A 104 -9.26 1.26 -13.63
C LEU A 104 -9.64 2.18 -12.49
N ALA A 105 -9.24 1.84 -11.27
CA ALA A 105 -9.40 2.72 -10.10
C ALA A 105 -8.72 4.09 -10.31
N TYR A 106 -7.68 4.12 -11.14
CA TYR A 106 -7.03 5.36 -11.56
C TYR A 106 -8.02 6.40 -12.10
N THR A 107 -9.02 5.99 -12.91
CA THR A 107 -9.95 6.93 -13.54
C THR A 107 -10.97 7.52 -12.58
N ALA A 108 -11.29 6.78 -11.52
CA ALA A 108 -12.27 7.17 -10.51
C ALA A 108 -11.66 7.90 -9.29
N PHE A 109 -10.30 7.92 -9.18
CA PHE A 109 -9.64 8.52 -8.03
C PHE A 109 -9.92 10.01 -7.89
N ASN A 110 -10.45 10.41 -6.72
CA ASN A 110 -10.69 11.80 -6.36
C ASN A 110 -9.48 12.36 -5.59
N ILE A 111 -8.69 13.23 -6.25
CA ILE A 111 -7.54 13.90 -5.63
C ILE A 111 -7.96 14.92 -4.56
N ASP A 112 -9.18 15.44 -4.62
CA ASP A 112 -9.73 16.41 -3.68
C ASP A 112 -10.45 15.76 -2.49
N SER A 113 -10.31 14.44 -2.34
CA SER A 113 -10.90 13.68 -1.23
C SER A 113 -10.50 14.26 0.12
N ARG A 114 -11.49 14.46 1.00
CA ARG A 114 -11.29 14.94 2.36
C ARG A 114 -10.56 13.94 3.27
N VAL A 115 -10.42 12.70 2.82
CA VAL A 115 -9.69 11.65 3.54
C VAL A 115 -8.18 11.82 3.40
N LEU A 116 -7.67 12.24 2.24
CA LEU A 116 -6.25 12.29 1.95
C LEU A 116 -5.42 13.15 2.93
N PRO A 117 -5.85 14.36 3.30
CA PRO A 117 -5.12 15.15 4.31
C PRO A 117 -5.04 14.46 5.68
N THR A 118 -6.05 13.66 6.05
CA THR A 118 -6.03 12.88 7.29
C THR A 118 -4.99 11.75 7.24
N LEU A 119 -4.86 11.08 6.11
CA LEU A 119 -3.82 10.06 5.91
C LEU A 119 -2.42 10.68 6.01
N LEU A 120 -2.21 11.83 5.35
CA LEU A 120 -0.95 12.59 5.43
C LEU A 120 -0.57 12.97 6.87
N ALA A 121 -1.55 13.41 7.65
CA ALA A 121 -1.35 13.78 9.05
C ALA A 121 -0.99 12.58 9.95
N ASN A 122 -1.14 11.36 9.45
CA ASN A 122 -0.75 10.11 10.11
C ASN A 122 0.46 9.43 9.44
N GLY A 123 1.22 10.15 8.60
CA GLY A 123 2.47 9.68 8.02
C GLY A 123 2.32 8.80 6.78
N ILE A 124 1.11 8.61 6.27
CA ILE A 124 0.87 7.88 5.03
C ILE A 124 1.10 8.83 3.86
N LEU A 125 2.11 8.55 3.05
CA LEU A 125 2.50 9.42 1.93
C LEU A 125 2.10 8.85 0.57
N TYR A 126 1.87 7.54 0.54
CA TYR A 126 1.38 6.83 -0.64
C TYR A 126 0.19 5.97 -0.25
N ALA A 127 -0.85 5.99 -1.07
CA ALA A 127 -2.02 5.15 -0.87
C ALA A 127 -2.48 4.52 -2.18
N GLU A 128 -2.86 3.26 -2.09
CA GLU A 128 -3.49 2.54 -3.17
C GLU A 128 -4.99 2.81 -3.17
N ALA A 129 -5.53 3.12 -4.34
CA ALA A 129 -6.95 3.09 -4.63
C ALA A 129 -7.29 1.68 -5.14
N ALA A 130 -7.79 0.81 -4.27
CA ALA A 130 -8.11 -0.56 -4.61
C ALA A 130 -9.60 -0.72 -4.93
N PRO A 131 -9.97 -1.25 -6.12
CA PRO A 131 -11.35 -1.54 -6.45
C PRO A 131 -11.86 -2.72 -5.65
N GLN A 132 -13.17 -2.82 -5.46
CA GLN A 132 -13.85 -3.85 -4.68
C GLN A 132 -15.06 -4.40 -5.45
N GLY A 133 -15.71 -5.41 -4.89
CA GLY A 133 -17.08 -5.81 -5.24
C GLY A 133 -17.19 -7.06 -6.10
N SER A 134 -16.70 -7.11 -7.32
CA SER A 134 -16.90 -8.26 -8.22
C SER A 134 -15.78 -9.31 -8.11
N VAL A 135 -16.00 -10.52 -8.64
CA VAL A 135 -15.01 -11.61 -8.62
C VAL A 135 -13.68 -11.16 -9.22
N VAL A 136 -13.71 -10.42 -10.34
CA VAL A 136 -12.57 -9.67 -10.86
C VAL A 136 -12.94 -8.21 -10.77
N ALA A 137 -12.48 -7.52 -9.72
CA ALA A 137 -12.93 -6.16 -9.41
C ALA A 137 -12.31 -5.09 -10.31
N GLY A 138 -11.09 -5.33 -10.78
CA GLY A 138 -10.37 -4.37 -11.63
C GLY A 138 -8.96 -4.10 -11.14
N GLN A 139 -8.36 -3.09 -11.72
CA GLN A 139 -6.98 -2.70 -11.50
C GLN A 139 -6.91 -1.55 -10.52
N SER A 140 -6.12 -1.70 -9.47
CA SER A 140 -5.79 -0.63 -8.52
C SER A 140 -4.80 0.37 -9.12
N ALA A 141 -4.68 1.51 -8.45
CA ALA A 141 -3.67 2.51 -8.77
C ALA A 141 -3.01 3.01 -7.47
N LEU A 142 -1.71 3.30 -7.54
CA LEU A 142 -0.98 3.89 -6.43
C LEU A 142 -0.78 5.39 -6.65
N PHE A 143 -1.10 6.17 -5.64
CA PHE A 143 -0.95 7.62 -5.64
C PHE A 143 -0.03 8.08 -4.52
N ARG A 144 0.81 9.09 -4.81
CA ARG A 144 1.35 9.93 -3.76
C ARG A 144 0.25 10.88 -3.29
N LEU A 145 0.14 11.10 -1.99
CA LEU A 145 -0.94 11.93 -1.43
C LEU A 145 -0.66 13.43 -1.57
N ARG A 146 -0.14 13.82 -2.72
CA ARG A 146 0.19 15.17 -3.10
C ARG A 146 0.11 15.35 -4.61
N GLY A 147 -0.57 16.37 -5.06
CA GLY A 147 -0.75 16.73 -6.47
C GLY A 147 -1.91 17.70 -6.61
N ARG A 148 -2.00 18.38 -7.75
CA ARG A 148 -3.15 19.22 -8.12
C ARG A 148 -4.14 18.44 -8.97
N THR A 149 -3.64 17.45 -9.70
CA THR A 149 -4.44 16.57 -10.54
C THR A 149 -4.11 15.13 -10.22
N ARG A 150 -5.00 14.23 -10.61
CA ARG A 150 -4.81 12.78 -10.52
C ARG A 150 -3.55 12.33 -11.26
N GLU A 151 -3.29 12.90 -12.44
CA GLU A 151 -2.12 12.59 -13.27
C GLU A 151 -0.83 12.98 -12.56
N GLU A 152 -0.80 14.14 -11.89
CA GLU A 152 0.34 14.59 -11.11
C GLU A 152 0.56 13.70 -9.86
N ALA A 153 -0.51 13.23 -9.24
CA ALA A 153 -0.45 12.39 -8.03
C ALA A 153 -0.11 10.92 -8.33
N ALA A 154 -0.39 10.43 -9.52
CA ALA A 154 -0.20 9.02 -9.87
C ALA A 154 1.27 8.60 -9.83
N VAL A 155 1.53 7.46 -9.16
CA VAL A 155 2.82 6.77 -9.13
C VAL A 155 2.76 5.53 -10.01
N LEU A 156 1.71 4.71 -9.85
CA LEU A 156 1.39 3.55 -10.68
C LEU A 156 -0.08 3.63 -11.08
N PRO A 157 -0.40 4.06 -12.30
CA PRO A 157 -1.79 4.11 -12.79
C PRO A 157 -2.47 2.73 -12.86
N GLN A 158 -1.67 1.66 -12.88
CA GLN A 158 -2.08 0.27 -12.85
C GLN A 158 -1.12 -0.46 -11.93
N ALA A 159 -1.50 -0.65 -10.66
CA ALA A 159 -0.62 -1.22 -9.64
C ALA A 159 -0.82 -2.74 -9.48
N ALA A 160 -2.01 -3.20 -9.18
CA ALA A 160 -2.34 -4.61 -9.00
C ALA A 160 -3.75 -4.92 -9.56
N LEU A 161 -4.00 -6.19 -9.90
CA LEU A 161 -5.35 -6.69 -10.21
C LEU A 161 -5.97 -7.27 -8.94
N TYR A 162 -7.19 -6.91 -8.62
CA TYR A 162 -7.91 -7.40 -7.44
C TYR A 162 -8.96 -8.44 -7.80
N LEU A 163 -8.89 -9.60 -7.14
CA LEU A 163 -9.83 -10.71 -7.25
C LEU A 163 -10.46 -11.00 -5.89
N TYR A 164 -11.79 -11.11 -5.87
CA TYR A 164 -12.59 -11.45 -4.70
C TYR A 164 -13.48 -12.68 -4.99
N PRO A 165 -12.87 -13.84 -5.19
CA PRO A 165 -13.66 -15.05 -5.39
C PRO A 165 -14.41 -15.40 -4.10
N PRO A 166 -15.63 -15.97 -4.19
CA PRO A 166 -16.37 -16.35 -3.01
C PRO A 166 -15.67 -17.46 -2.23
N SER A 167 -15.76 -17.40 -0.89
CA SER A 167 -15.14 -18.40 -0.01
C SER A 167 -15.76 -19.79 -0.25
N LEU A 168 -14.89 -20.80 -0.29
CA LEU A 168 -15.26 -22.22 -0.37
C LEU A 168 -15.75 -22.75 0.97
N ARG A 169 -15.46 -22.03 2.06
CA ARG A 169 -15.95 -22.33 3.41
C ARG A 169 -17.16 -21.44 3.74
N PRO A 170 -18.39 -21.97 3.65
CA PRO A 170 -19.58 -21.21 4.00
C PRO A 170 -19.59 -20.80 5.48
N SER A 171 -20.29 -19.71 5.78
CA SER A 171 -20.49 -19.28 7.16
C SER A 171 -21.23 -20.34 7.97
N THR A 172 -20.68 -20.72 9.12
CA THR A 172 -21.28 -21.66 10.08
C THR A 172 -22.59 -21.12 10.71
N ALA A 173 -22.84 -19.83 10.61
CA ALA A 173 -24.10 -19.21 11.04
C ALA A 173 -25.29 -19.51 10.08
N LEU A 174 -25.01 -20.02 8.88
CA LEU A 174 -26.07 -20.42 7.94
C LEU A 174 -26.62 -21.81 8.27
N PRO A 175 -27.92 -22.08 8.03
CA PRO A 175 -28.48 -23.42 8.07
C PRO A 175 -27.75 -24.37 7.09
N PRO A 176 -27.70 -25.70 7.37
CA PRO A 176 -26.93 -26.67 6.57
C PRO A 176 -27.26 -26.67 5.07
N ASP A 177 -28.52 -26.58 4.72
CA ASP A 177 -29.00 -26.51 3.33
C ASP A 177 -28.50 -25.27 2.60
N LYS A 178 -28.42 -24.12 3.31
CA LYS A 178 -27.88 -22.90 2.77
C LYS A 178 -26.35 -22.91 2.70
N GLN A 179 -25.67 -23.61 3.62
CA GLN A 179 -24.23 -23.83 3.54
C GLN A 179 -23.86 -24.64 2.29
N GLU A 180 -24.57 -25.75 2.03
CA GLU A 180 -24.34 -26.55 0.84
C GLU A 180 -24.58 -25.77 -0.46
N LYS A 181 -25.67 -25.00 -0.52
CA LYS A 181 -25.95 -24.11 -1.65
C LYS A 181 -24.89 -23.05 -1.84
N ALA A 182 -24.43 -22.41 -0.75
CA ALA A 182 -23.39 -21.39 -0.81
C ALA A 182 -22.06 -21.97 -1.33
N ARG A 183 -21.67 -23.16 -0.85
CA ARG A 183 -20.49 -23.87 -1.34
C ARG A 183 -20.60 -24.23 -2.83
N LYS A 184 -21.75 -24.73 -3.27
CA LYS A 184 -21.99 -25.04 -4.69
C LYS A 184 -21.85 -23.78 -5.55
N ASN A 185 -22.46 -22.66 -5.15
CA ASN A 185 -22.36 -21.39 -5.87
C ASN A 185 -20.90 -20.88 -5.91
N ALA A 186 -20.15 -21.05 -4.82
CA ALA A 186 -18.75 -20.69 -4.77
C ALA A 186 -17.91 -21.51 -5.76
N LEU A 187 -18.10 -22.83 -5.81
CA LEU A 187 -17.42 -23.71 -6.77
C LEU A 187 -17.75 -23.33 -8.22
N GLU A 188 -19.01 -23.00 -8.52
CA GLU A 188 -19.43 -22.53 -9.85
C GLU A 188 -18.75 -21.19 -10.21
N ALA A 189 -18.65 -20.25 -9.26
CA ALA A 189 -17.97 -18.98 -9.48
C ALA A 189 -16.45 -19.17 -9.74
N TRP A 190 -15.79 -20.06 -8.98
CA TRP A 190 -14.40 -20.43 -9.23
C TRP A 190 -14.22 -21.07 -10.62
N ALA A 191 -15.11 -21.98 -11.04
CA ALA A 191 -15.05 -22.59 -12.37
C ALA A 191 -15.20 -21.55 -13.48
N LYS A 192 -16.13 -20.60 -13.35
CA LYS A 192 -16.28 -19.47 -14.29
C LYS A 192 -15.06 -18.58 -14.35
N LEU A 193 -14.43 -18.32 -13.18
CA LEU A 193 -13.18 -17.53 -13.14
C LEU A 193 -12.06 -18.24 -13.89
N TYR A 194 -11.88 -19.56 -13.71
CA TYR A 194 -10.91 -20.34 -14.46
C TYR A 194 -11.18 -20.28 -15.97
N GLU A 195 -12.41 -20.51 -16.40
CA GLU A 195 -12.80 -20.43 -17.81
C GLU A 195 -12.52 -19.04 -18.42
N PHE A 196 -12.83 -17.98 -17.66
CA PHE A 196 -12.57 -16.60 -18.09
C PHE A 196 -11.08 -16.32 -18.27
N LEU A 197 -10.25 -16.75 -17.31
CA LEU A 197 -8.80 -16.59 -17.37
C LEU A 197 -8.17 -17.43 -18.49
N GLU A 198 -8.67 -18.64 -18.77
CA GLU A 198 -8.22 -19.48 -19.90
C GLU A 198 -8.53 -18.83 -21.26
N LYS A 199 -9.71 -18.21 -21.39
CA LYS A 199 -10.04 -17.43 -22.59
C LYS A 199 -9.10 -16.25 -22.77
N ALA A 200 -8.83 -15.51 -21.69
CA ALA A 200 -7.89 -14.40 -21.69
C ALA A 200 -6.45 -14.84 -22.03
N GLU A 201 -6.00 -15.97 -21.46
CA GLU A 201 -4.67 -16.53 -21.76
C GLU A 201 -4.51 -16.85 -23.26
N ARG A 202 -5.51 -17.51 -23.87
CA ARG A 202 -5.53 -17.77 -25.31
C ARG A 202 -5.53 -16.48 -26.12
N TRP A 203 -6.32 -15.50 -25.71
CA TRP A 203 -6.37 -14.20 -26.36
C TRP A 203 -5.01 -13.51 -26.34
N CYS A 204 -4.33 -13.51 -25.19
CA CYS A 204 -3.00 -12.89 -25.04
C CYS A 204 -1.91 -13.58 -25.87
N ARG A 205 -2.09 -14.84 -26.22
CA ARG A 205 -1.20 -15.61 -27.14
C ARG A 205 -1.51 -15.34 -28.62
N GLY A 206 -2.57 -14.62 -28.94
CA GLY A 206 -3.01 -14.37 -30.33
C GLY A 206 -3.89 -15.47 -30.92
N ASP A 207 -4.41 -16.40 -30.12
CA ASP A 207 -5.21 -17.54 -30.53
C ASP A 207 -6.72 -17.20 -30.69
N SER A 208 -7.09 -15.91 -30.65
CA SER A 208 -8.48 -15.46 -30.76
C SER A 208 -8.56 -14.21 -31.61
N SER A 209 -9.58 -14.15 -32.49
CA SER A 209 -9.92 -12.98 -33.30
C SER A 209 -10.91 -12.03 -32.61
N GLU A 210 -11.44 -12.39 -31.46
CA GLU A 210 -12.34 -11.53 -30.67
C GLU A 210 -11.59 -10.31 -30.15
N GLN A 211 -12.20 -9.11 -30.27
CA GLN A 211 -11.71 -7.91 -29.62
C GLN A 211 -12.42 -7.75 -28.27
N ASP A 212 -11.76 -8.10 -27.19
CA ASP A 212 -12.28 -7.92 -25.82
C ASP A 212 -11.24 -7.17 -24.95
N LEU A 213 -11.59 -5.94 -24.55
CA LEU A 213 -10.73 -5.11 -23.68
C LEU A 213 -10.48 -5.75 -22.32
N ARG A 214 -11.39 -6.62 -21.84
CA ARG A 214 -11.21 -7.35 -20.59
C ARG A 214 -10.04 -8.32 -20.71
N TYR A 215 -9.93 -9.05 -21.80
CA TYR A 215 -8.81 -9.97 -22.04
C TYR A 215 -7.50 -9.21 -22.24
N ALA A 216 -7.53 -8.13 -23.04
CA ALA A 216 -6.36 -7.28 -23.25
C ALA A 216 -5.77 -6.75 -21.94
N SER A 217 -6.64 -6.36 -21.00
CA SER A 217 -6.21 -5.82 -19.71
C SER A 217 -5.54 -6.85 -18.79
N LEU A 218 -5.77 -8.16 -19.02
CA LEU A 218 -5.20 -9.25 -18.24
C LEU A 218 -3.79 -9.65 -18.67
N CYS A 219 -3.38 -9.35 -19.91
CA CYS A 219 -2.11 -9.83 -20.45
C CYS A 219 -0.86 -9.47 -19.60
N PRO A 220 -0.73 -8.27 -19.02
CA PRO A 220 0.41 -7.95 -18.15
C PRO A 220 0.46 -8.80 -16.87
N TYR A 221 -0.70 -9.22 -16.36
CA TYR A 221 -0.83 -10.05 -15.16
C TYR A 221 -0.52 -11.51 -15.47
N LEU A 222 -1.05 -12.04 -16.58
CA LEU A 222 -0.75 -13.38 -17.09
C LEU A 222 0.74 -13.53 -17.51
N ALA A 223 1.40 -12.44 -17.88
CA ALA A 223 2.82 -12.40 -18.11
C ALA A 223 3.69 -12.23 -16.83
N GLY A 224 3.07 -12.19 -15.64
CA GLY A 224 3.76 -11.98 -14.37
C GLY A 224 4.38 -10.59 -14.15
N GLN A 225 4.12 -9.64 -15.05
CA GLN A 225 4.71 -8.30 -15.00
C GLN A 225 4.12 -7.44 -13.88
N ARG A 226 2.87 -7.69 -13.51
CA ARG A 226 2.15 -6.98 -12.46
C ARG A 226 1.56 -7.95 -11.45
N PRO A 227 1.44 -7.54 -10.17
CA PRO A 227 0.90 -8.41 -9.13
C PRO A 227 -0.61 -8.58 -9.24
N VAL A 228 -1.08 -9.72 -8.73
CA VAL A 228 -2.50 -10.04 -8.54
C VAL A 228 -2.74 -10.19 -7.05
N VAL A 229 -3.75 -9.51 -6.52
CA VAL A 229 -4.21 -9.65 -5.13
C VAL A 229 -5.47 -10.51 -5.14
N ILE A 230 -5.47 -11.59 -4.37
CA ILE A 230 -6.60 -12.50 -4.26
C ILE A 230 -7.04 -12.54 -2.80
N GLU A 231 -8.30 -12.18 -2.53
CA GLU A 231 -8.86 -12.35 -1.19
C GLU A 231 -9.12 -13.82 -0.93
N ALA A 232 -8.52 -14.34 0.14
CA ALA A 232 -8.66 -15.74 0.54
C ALA A 232 -8.44 -15.88 2.05
N THR A 233 -9.53 -16.06 2.79
CA THR A 233 -9.53 -15.97 4.25
C THR A 233 -9.09 -17.28 4.92
N TRP A 234 -9.63 -18.42 4.49
CA TRP A 234 -9.42 -19.72 5.11
C TRP A 234 -8.41 -20.56 4.35
N ALA A 235 -7.88 -21.61 4.99
CA ALA A 235 -6.86 -22.47 4.40
C ALA A 235 -7.28 -23.03 3.02
N GLU A 236 -8.53 -23.49 2.88
CA GLU A 236 -9.08 -23.98 1.61
C GLU A 236 -9.13 -22.90 0.53
N ASP A 237 -9.53 -21.67 0.90
CA ASP A 237 -9.56 -20.53 -0.01
C ASP A 237 -8.15 -20.15 -0.45
N ILE A 238 -7.19 -20.14 0.50
CA ILE A 238 -5.78 -19.84 0.22
C ILE A 238 -5.17 -20.87 -0.73
N GLU A 239 -5.42 -22.17 -0.51
CA GLU A 239 -4.95 -23.23 -1.41
C GLU A 239 -5.56 -23.11 -2.81
N ALA A 240 -6.85 -22.76 -2.93
CA ALA A 240 -7.48 -22.48 -4.21
C ALA A 240 -6.86 -21.28 -4.93
N ALA A 241 -6.61 -20.18 -4.20
CA ALA A 241 -5.96 -18.99 -4.73
C ALA A 241 -4.52 -19.27 -5.19
N LEU A 242 -3.75 -20.03 -4.41
CA LEU A 242 -2.39 -20.45 -4.78
C LEU A 242 -2.38 -21.39 -6.01
N SER A 243 -3.39 -22.26 -6.13
CA SER A 243 -3.54 -23.14 -7.29
C SER A 243 -3.87 -22.34 -8.54
N LEU A 244 -4.75 -21.34 -8.44
CA LEU A 244 -5.05 -20.39 -9.51
C LEU A 244 -3.78 -19.63 -9.92
N ALA A 245 -3.06 -19.08 -8.96
CA ALA A 245 -1.84 -18.33 -9.20
C ALA A 245 -0.77 -19.15 -9.92
N ARG A 246 -0.59 -20.41 -9.50
CA ARG A 246 0.35 -21.35 -10.14
C ARG A 246 -0.08 -21.66 -11.56
N ARG A 247 -1.39 -21.91 -11.80
CA ARG A 247 -1.90 -22.25 -13.14
C ARG A 247 -1.68 -21.13 -14.16
N PHE A 248 -1.82 -19.87 -13.74
CA PHE A 248 -1.73 -18.71 -14.64
C PHE A 248 -0.43 -17.91 -14.51
N GLY A 249 0.53 -18.35 -13.68
CA GLY A 249 1.80 -17.67 -13.51
C GLY A 249 1.72 -16.33 -12.79
N PHE A 250 0.72 -16.11 -11.94
CA PHE A 250 0.55 -14.85 -11.25
C PHE A 250 1.58 -14.64 -10.15
N ARG A 251 2.12 -13.42 -10.08
CA ARG A 251 2.78 -12.92 -8.88
C ARG A 251 1.72 -12.53 -7.88
N VAL A 252 1.47 -13.37 -6.87
CA VAL A 252 0.26 -13.29 -6.05
C VAL A 252 0.50 -12.74 -4.66
N GLY A 253 -0.40 -11.86 -4.21
CA GLY A 253 -0.61 -11.47 -2.83
C GLY A 253 -1.95 -12.03 -2.31
N ILE A 254 -1.92 -12.69 -1.17
CA ILE A 254 -3.12 -13.22 -0.52
C ILE A 254 -3.62 -12.21 0.50
N LEU A 255 -4.84 -11.73 0.30
CA LEU A 255 -5.49 -10.73 1.14
C LEU A 255 -6.35 -11.40 2.21
N ASP A 256 -6.37 -10.83 3.43
CA ASP A 256 -7.09 -11.28 4.63
C ASP A 256 -6.54 -12.57 5.29
N ALA A 257 -6.24 -13.59 4.60
CA ALA A 257 -5.48 -14.83 4.87
C ALA A 257 -5.40 -15.29 6.35
N LYS A 258 -6.51 -15.33 7.09
CA LYS A 258 -6.55 -15.60 8.54
C LYS A 258 -5.97 -16.95 8.97
N GLU A 259 -5.93 -17.92 8.07
CA GLU A 259 -5.36 -19.24 8.30
C GLU A 259 -4.05 -19.48 7.50
N ALA A 260 -3.35 -18.41 7.08
CA ALA A 260 -2.11 -18.53 6.31
C ALA A 260 -1.02 -19.33 7.03
N ASP A 261 -1.00 -19.30 8.35
CA ASP A 261 -0.04 -20.07 9.14
C ASP A 261 -0.24 -21.59 9.08
N LYS A 262 -1.45 -22.05 8.72
CA LYS A 262 -1.76 -23.48 8.51
C LYS A 262 -1.24 -24.00 7.16
N VAL A 263 -1.13 -23.13 6.16
CA VAL A 263 -0.70 -23.45 4.79
C VAL A 263 0.61 -22.75 4.40
N ALA A 264 1.44 -22.46 5.40
CA ALA A 264 2.67 -21.71 5.25
C ALA A 264 3.64 -22.29 4.19
N ALA A 265 3.75 -23.62 4.11
CA ALA A 265 4.61 -24.29 3.14
C ALA A 265 4.15 -24.02 1.69
N GLN A 266 2.85 -24.05 1.44
CA GLN A 266 2.26 -23.77 0.12
C GLN A 266 2.45 -22.31 -0.29
N ILE A 267 2.25 -21.37 0.66
CA ILE A 267 2.47 -19.91 0.44
C ILE A 267 3.93 -19.66 0.06
N LYS A 268 4.88 -20.25 0.80
CA LYS A 268 6.32 -20.12 0.50
C LYS A 268 6.69 -20.72 -0.85
N ALA A 269 6.19 -21.92 -1.16
CA ALA A 269 6.45 -22.58 -2.42
C ALA A 269 5.93 -21.79 -3.63
N ALA A 270 4.86 -21.02 -3.45
CA ALA A 270 4.31 -20.12 -4.46
C ALA A 270 5.03 -18.76 -4.54
N GLY A 271 5.94 -18.44 -3.63
CA GLY A 271 6.53 -17.10 -3.51
C GLY A 271 5.51 -16.00 -3.22
N ALA A 272 4.38 -16.37 -2.60
CA ALA A 272 3.29 -15.45 -2.33
C ALA A 272 3.58 -14.55 -1.14
N VAL A 273 3.00 -13.34 -1.15
CA VAL A 273 3.00 -12.40 -0.04
C VAL A 273 1.64 -12.45 0.67
N VAL A 274 1.62 -12.35 1.99
CA VAL A 274 0.38 -12.21 2.76
C VAL A 274 0.16 -10.75 3.09
N ILE A 275 -1.01 -10.22 2.71
CA ILE A 275 -1.45 -8.86 2.99
C ILE A 275 -2.43 -8.92 4.16
N VAL A 276 -1.95 -8.60 5.35
CA VAL A 276 -2.74 -8.58 6.59
C VAL A 276 -3.48 -7.26 6.69
N GLN A 277 -4.80 -7.31 6.65
CA GLN A 277 -5.62 -6.10 6.62
C GLN A 277 -5.77 -5.41 7.97
N ARG A 278 -5.72 -6.13 9.07
CA ARG A 278 -5.81 -5.55 10.43
C ARG A 278 -5.12 -6.41 11.47
N THR A 279 -4.31 -5.76 12.31
CA THR A 279 -3.92 -6.31 13.61
C THR A 279 -4.96 -5.98 14.67
N HIS A 280 -5.61 -4.81 14.59
CA HIS A 280 -6.71 -4.42 15.50
C HIS A 280 -8.03 -5.11 15.11
N ALA A 281 -8.04 -6.43 15.22
CA ALA A 281 -9.19 -7.26 14.90
C ALA A 281 -9.46 -8.25 16.03
N LEU A 282 -10.69 -8.70 16.14
CA LEU A 282 -11.05 -9.82 16.99
C LEU A 282 -10.34 -11.10 16.52
N PRO A 283 -10.14 -12.07 17.41
CA PRO A 283 -9.64 -13.40 17.03
C PRO A 283 -10.48 -13.99 15.90
N PRO A 284 -9.87 -14.72 14.94
CA PRO A 284 -10.56 -15.22 13.76
C PRO A 284 -11.64 -16.26 14.06
N THR A 285 -11.52 -17.01 15.17
CA THR A 285 -12.48 -18.00 15.65
C THR A 285 -12.59 -17.94 17.16
N GLU A 286 -13.67 -18.50 17.73
CA GLU A 286 -13.89 -18.54 19.19
C GLU A 286 -12.78 -19.27 19.94
N ASP A 287 -12.17 -20.31 19.31
CA ASP A 287 -11.06 -21.08 19.89
C ASP A 287 -9.69 -20.42 19.70
N SER A 288 -9.62 -19.29 19.01
CA SER A 288 -8.35 -18.60 18.80
C SER A 288 -7.90 -17.88 20.08
N PRO A 289 -6.59 -17.82 20.37
CA PRO A 289 -6.07 -16.95 21.42
C PRO A 289 -6.54 -15.50 21.25
N TRP A 290 -6.79 -14.82 22.36
CA TRP A 290 -7.30 -13.43 22.34
C TRP A 290 -6.36 -12.46 21.61
N ASP A 291 -5.06 -12.74 21.59
CA ASP A 291 -4.01 -11.97 20.93
C ASP A 291 -3.66 -12.47 19.50
N ALA A 292 -4.44 -13.42 18.98
CA ALA A 292 -4.16 -14.08 17.71
C ALA A 292 -3.93 -13.11 16.55
N SER A 293 -4.73 -12.03 16.47
CA SER A 293 -4.61 -11.02 15.43
C SER A 293 -3.39 -10.11 15.64
N PHE A 294 -3.00 -9.83 16.89
CA PHE A 294 -1.86 -8.98 17.22
C PHE A 294 -0.53 -9.67 16.94
N THR A 295 -0.44 -10.97 17.24
CA THR A 295 0.75 -11.80 17.02
C THR A 295 0.87 -12.34 15.60
N PHE A 296 -0.17 -12.21 14.78
CA PHE A 296 -0.25 -12.83 13.45
C PHE A 296 0.89 -12.43 12.50
N PRO A 297 1.25 -11.13 12.35
CA PRO A 297 2.37 -10.75 11.50
C PRO A 297 3.68 -11.42 11.90
N ARG A 298 3.98 -11.49 13.20
CA ARG A 298 5.17 -12.16 13.74
C ARG A 298 5.16 -13.65 13.38
N ARG A 299 4.06 -14.36 13.64
CA ARG A 299 3.93 -15.80 13.37
C ARG A 299 4.16 -16.13 11.89
N LEU A 300 3.71 -15.27 10.98
CA LEU A 300 3.94 -15.44 9.55
C LEU A 300 5.42 -15.23 9.19
N LEU A 301 6.05 -14.17 9.70
CA LEU A 301 7.48 -13.90 9.47
C LEU A 301 8.38 -15.00 10.02
N GLU A 302 8.10 -15.54 11.23
CA GLU A 302 8.81 -16.68 11.81
C GLU A 302 8.73 -17.93 10.92
N LYS A 303 7.64 -18.11 10.19
CA LYS A 303 7.49 -19.16 9.17
C LYS A 303 8.14 -18.84 7.84
N GLY A 304 8.74 -17.65 7.71
CA GLY A 304 9.40 -17.17 6.49
C GLY A 304 8.42 -16.77 5.39
N ILE A 305 7.22 -16.35 5.73
CA ILE A 305 6.22 -15.80 4.82
C ILE A 305 6.41 -14.29 4.74
N PRO A 306 6.56 -13.68 3.55
CA PRO A 306 6.59 -12.23 3.40
C PRO A 306 5.23 -11.64 3.80
N VAL A 307 5.25 -10.56 4.60
CA VAL A 307 4.06 -9.89 5.12
C VAL A 307 4.04 -8.42 4.74
N ILE A 308 2.86 -7.93 4.41
CA ILE A 308 2.52 -6.51 4.30
C ILE A 308 1.37 -6.24 5.26
N LEU A 309 1.46 -5.15 6.05
CA LEU A 309 0.31 -4.64 6.78
C LEU A 309 -0.45 -3.63 5.92
N ALA A 310 -1.76 -3.77 5.89
CA ALA A 310 -2.68 -2.94 5.15
C ALA A 310 -3.91 -2.57 5.99
N HIS A 311 -4.91 -1.96 5.37
CA HIS A 311 -6.21 -1.73 5.98
C HIS A 311 -7.28 -1.63 4.89
N GLU A 312 -8.40 -2.33 5.05
CA GLU A 312 -9.49 -2.37 4.07
C GLU A 312 -10.36 -1.11 4.02
N SER A 313 -10.37 -0.32 5.10
CA SER A 313 -11.21 0.88 5.20
C SER A 313 -10.46 2.12 4.74
N PHE A 314 -11.02 2.83 3.77
CA PHE A 314 -10.48 4.09 3.27
C PHE A 314 -10.29 5.16 4.35
N TRP A 315 -11.14 5.15 5.40
CA TRP A 315 -11.07 6.10 6.50
C TRP A 315 -10.16 5.64 7.64
N ASN A 316 -10.29 4.38 8.09
CA ASN A 316 -9.52 3.85 9.22
C ASN A 316 -8.07 3.49 8.85
N GLN A 317 -7.73 3.54 7.57
CA GLN A 317 -6.37 3.40 7.07
C GLN A 317 -5.38 4.39 7.74
N ARG A 318 -5.87 5.53 8.26
CA ARG A 318 -5.07 6.46 9.09
C ARG A 318 -4.43 5.80 10.32
N ASN A 319 -4.96 4.66 10.78
CA ASN A 319 -4.44 3.91 11.92
C ASN A 319 -3.34 2.91 11.52
N LEU A 320 -2.92 2.87 10.27
CA LEU A 320 -1.89 1.95 9.77
C LEU A 320 -0.59 1.98 10.59
N PRO A 321 -0.03 3.16 10.98
CA PRO A 321 1.16 3.18 11.84
C PRO A 321 0.93 2.47 13.16
N TYR A 322 -0.23 2.62 13.78
CA TYR A 322 -0.55 2.03 15.08
C TYR A 322 -0.81 0.52 15.01
N GLN A 323 -1.23 0.03 13.86
CA GLN A 323 -1.30 -1.41 13.59
C GLN A 323 0.10 -2.03 13.53
N ALA A 324 1.05 -1.33 12.91
CA ALA A 324 2.45 -1.74 12.93
C ALA A 324 3.03 -1.67 14.36
N GLY A 325 2.70 -0.62 15.12
CA GLY A 325 3.07 -0.50 16.53
C GLY A 325 2.53 -1.66 17.39
N THR A 326 1.30 -2.09 17.15
CA THR A 326 0.74 -3.28 17.82
C THR A 326 1.54 -4.53 17.46
N ALA A 327 1.88 -4.75 16.19
CA ALA A 327 2.71 -5.88 15.80
C ALA A 327 4.10 -5.83 16.49
N ALA A 328 4.67 -4.64 16.69
CA ALA A 328 5.91 -4.45 17.45
C ALA A 328 5.71 -4.80 18.93
N ALA A 329 4.65 -4.33 19.57
CA ALA A 329 4.34 -4.62 20.97
C ALA A 329 4.13 -6.14 21.21
N TYR A 330 3.72 -6.87 20.18
CA TYR A 330 3.46 -8.31 20.23
C TYR A 330 4.56 -9.17 19.58
N GLY A 331 5.78 -8.65 19.54
CA GLY A 331 7.00 -9.44 19.36
C GLY A 331 7.78 -9.22 18.07
N LEU A 332 7.42 -8.26 17.23
CA LEU A 332 8.34 -7.74 16.21
C LEU A 332 9.21 -6.65 16.81
N SER A 333 10.41 -6.46 16.26
CA SER A 333 11.13 -5.22 16.52
C SER A 333 10.43 -4.02 15.87
N PRO A 334 10.57 -2.79 16.39
CA PRO A 334 10.00 -1.59 15.77
C PRO A 334 10.40 -1.42 14.30
N GLU A 335 11.63 -1.75 13.96
CA GLU A 335 12.15 -1.66 12.58
C GLU A 335 11.53 -2.74 11.66
N GLU A 336 11.28 -3.95 12.16
CA GLU A 336 10.54 -4.98 11.40
C GLU A 336 9.10 -4.53 11.15
N ALA A 337 8.42 -4.04 12.19
CA ALA A 337 7.05 -3.55 12.06
C ALA A 337 6.94 -2.37 11.09
N LEU A 338 7.89 -1.42 11.14
CA LEU A 338 7.96 -0.29 10.21
C LEU A 338 8.13 -0.78 8.75
N ARG A 339 8.97 -1.79 8.52
CA ARG A 339 9.17 -2.36 7.18
C ARG A 339 7.89 -2.92 6.56
N LEU A 340 6.97 -3.46 7.37
CA LEU A 340 5.70 -4.02 6.87
C LEU A 340 4.77 -2.97 6.25
N VAL A 341 4.97 -1.69 6.55
CA VAL A 341 4.17 -0.56 6.07
C VAL A 341 4.97 0.43 5.21
N THR A 342 6.23 0.12 4.89
CA THR A 342 7.13 0.97 4.11
C THR A 342 7.85 0.20 3.00
N GLU A 343 8.87 -0.57 3.33
CA GLU A 343 9.72 -1.29 2.39
C GLU A 343 8.98 -2.47 1.74
N ALA A 344 8.22 -3.26 2.52
CA ALA A 344 7.53 -4.44 2.01
C ALA A 344 6.49 -4.09 0.93
N PRO A 345 5.55 -3.12 1.14
CA PRO A 345 4.65 -2.70 0.08
C PRO A 345 5.36 -2.05 -1.12
N ALA A 346 6.46 -1.32 -0.90
CA ALA A 346 7.26 -0.76 -1.99
C ALA A 346 7.86 -1.85 -2.88
N GLN A 347 8.49 -2.86 -2.29
CA GLN A 347 9.05 -4.01 -3.00
C GLN A 347 7.97 -4.81 -3.74
N TRP A 348 6.83 -5.05 -3.08
CA TRP A 348 5.69 -5.73 -3.68
C TRP A 348 5.21 -5.05 -4.96
N LEU A 349 5.11 -3.72 -4.96
CA LEU A 349 4.70 -2.93 -6.11
C LEU A 349 5.82 -2.62 -7.11
N GLY A 350 7.06 -3.06 -6.83
CA GLY A 350 8.21 -2.83 -7.71
C GLY A 350 8.78 -1.40 -7.66
N LEU A 351 8.56 -0.69 -6.55
CA LEU A 351 9.08 0.67 -6.34
C LEU A 351 10.51 0.62 -5.83
N SER A 352 11.48 0.83 -6.68
CA SER A 352 12.90 0.63 -6.36
C SER A 352 13.53 1.68 -5.45
N ARG A 353 12.93 2.87 -5.32
CA ARG A 353 13.51 4.01 -4.57
C ARG A 353 12.54 4.65 -3.59
N VAL A 354 11.60 3.88 -3.05
CA VAL A 354 10.58 4.30 -2.06
C VAL A 354 10.60 3.32 -0.88
N GLY A 355 10.15 3.75 0.28
CA GLY A 355 9.98 2.89 1.47
C GLY A 355 11.21 2.79 2.38
N ARG A 356 12.32 3.50 2.07
CA ARG A 356 13.53 3.57 2.91
C ARG A 356 14.11 4.97 2.95
N LEU A 357 14.84 5.30 4.03
CA LEU A 357 15.67 6.49 4.10
C LEU A 357 17.11 6.10 3.75
N ALA A 358 17.52 6.37 2.51
CA ALA A 358 18.87 6.11 2.03
C ALA A 358 19.25 7.08 0.91
N PRO A 359 20.54 7.39 0.71
CA PRO A 359 21.00 8.17 -0.44
C PRO A 359 20.50 7.58 -1.76
N GLY A 360 19.99 8.42 -2.65
CA GLY A 360 19.39 8.03 -3.93
C GLY A 360 17.90 7.63 -3.88
N TYR A 361 17.33 7.42 -2.69
CA TYR A 361 15.89 7.19 -2.53
C TYR A 361 15.10 8.50 -2.64
N LYS A 362 13.81 8.38 -2.98
CA LYS A 362 12.90 9.52 -2.98
C LYS A 362 12.82 10.14 -1.59
N ALA A 363 12.92 11.46 -1.52
CA ALA A 363 12.81 12.19 -0.27
C ALA A 363 11.34 12.29 0.16
N SER A 364 10.76 11.14 0.47
CA SER A 364 9.40 11.00 1.02
C SER A 364 9.54 10.52 2.46
N LEU A 365 9.44 11.46 3.40
CA LEU A 365 9.72 11.21 4.81
C LEU A 365 8.86 12.04 5.74
N VAL A 366 8.73 11.53 6.96
CA VAL A 366 7.98 12.13 8.05
C VAL A 366 8.94 12.44 9.19
N LEU A 367 8.85 13.63 9.79
CA LEU A 367 9.48 13.93 11.07
C LEU A 367 8.42 13.99 12.16
N ALA A 368 8.58 13.19 13.20
CA ALA A 368 7.67 13.12 14.34
C ALA A 368 8.42 13.36 15.66
N GLU A 369 7.72 13.96 16.63
CA GLU A 369 8.06 13.82 18.04
C GLU A 369 7.57 12.44 18.50
N GLY A 370 8.35 11.77 19.32
CA GLY A 370 8.03 10.42 19.78
C GLY A 370 8.09 9.36 18.69
N ASP A 371 7.53 8.21 18.99
CA ASP A 371 7.49 7.08 18.04
C ASP A 371 6.29 7.20 17.10
N LEU A 372 6.54 7.16 15.78
CA LEU A 372 5.48 7.21 14.77
C LEU A 372 4.48 6.06 14.92
N LEU A 373 4.91 4.92 15.42
CA LEU A 373 4.09 3.72 15.58
C LEU A 373 3.28 3.70 16.90
N ASP A 374 3.53 4.63 17.82
CA ASP A 374 2.84 4.74 19.10
C ASP A 374 1.80 5.88 19.09
N PRO A 375 0.49 5.58 19.17
CA PRO A 375 -0.57 6.61 19.17
C PRO A 375 -0.49 7.59 20.37
N ALA A 376 0.16 7.20 21.46
CA ALA A 376 0.26 8.06 22.65
C ALA A 376 1.33 9.15 22.49
N THR A 377 2.40 8.87 21.78
CA THR A 377 3.57 9.75 21.68
C THR A 377 3.77 10.37 20.29
N SER A 378 3.22 9.77 19.23
CA SER A 378 3.36 10.23 17.85
C SER A 378 2.76 11.62 17.64
N ARG A 379 3.61 12.59 17.23
CA ARG A 379 3.19 13.93 16.79
C ARG A 379 3.99 14.32 15.56
N ILE A 380 3.36 14.23 14.39
CA ILE A 380 4.00 14.59 13.13
C ILE A 380 4.18 16.10 13.06
N ARG A 381 5.41 16.54 12.82
CA ARG A 381 5.81 17.96 12.70
C ARG A 381 6.06 18.39 11.27
N TYR A 382 6.67 17.51 10.48
CA TYR A 382 7.00 17.83 9.08
C TYR A 382 6.80 16.59 8.20
N VAL A 383 6.40 16.86 6.97
CA VAL A 383 6.25 15.85 5.92
C VAL A 383 6.89 16.38 4.64
N TRP A 384 7.63 15.49 3.96
CA TRP A 384 8.08 15.73 2.59
C TRP A 384 7.62 14.58 1.71
N ILE A 385 7.15 14.91 0.51
CA ILE A 385 6.86 13.95 -0.54
C ILE A 385 7.70 14.32 -1.75
N GLU A 386 8.63 13.43 -2.11
CA GLU A 386 9.57 13.64 -3.21
C GLU A 386 10.24 15.02 -3.12
N GLY A 387 10.85 15.30 -1.97
CA GLY A 387 11.61 16.51 -1.66
C GLY A 387 10.78 17.77 -1.44
N ARG A 388 9.49 17.74 -1.62
CA ARG A 388 8.62 18.90 -1.42
C ARG A 388 7.91 18.81 -0.06
N LYS A 389 8.07 19.84 0.75
CA LYS A 389 7.39 19.96 2.03
C LYS A 389 5.89 20.07 1.85
N VAL A 390 5.13 19.31 2.64
CA VAL A 390 3.66 19.35 2.68
C VAL A 390 3.21 20.25 3.82
N ASP A 391 2.21 21.09 3.55
CA ASP A 391 1.56 21.89 4.58
C ASP A 391 0.47 21.06 5.26
N LEU A 392 0.68 20.70 6.52
CA LEU A 392 -0.26 19.94 7.33
C LEU A 392 -1.39 20.80 7.93
N ALA A 393 -1.23 22.13 7.96
CA ALA A 393 -2.25 23.04 8.50
C ALA A 393 -3.55 23.05 7.66
N THR A 394 -3.50 22.53 6.44
CA THR A 394 -4.66 22.38 5.56
C THR A 394 -5.53 21.18 5.91
N ASN A 395 -5.12 20.34 6.88
CA ASN A 395 -5.90 19.19 7.31
C ASN A 395 -7.26 19.64 7.90
N PRO A 396 -8.40 19.19 7.35
CA PRO A 396 -9.72 19.60 7.83
C PRO A 396 -9.97 19.29 9.32
N GLN A 397 -9.40 18.20 9.84
CA GLN A 397 -9.52 17.83 11.25
C GLN A 397 -8.72 18.79 12.14
N GLU A 398 -7.53 19.20 11.73
CA GLU A 398 -6.74 20.20 12.45
C GLU A 398 -7.44 21.55 12.47
N ILE A 399 -8.01 21.98 11.35
CA ILE A 399 -8.81 23.21 11.26
C ILE A 399 -10.01 23.17 12.23
N LEU A 400 -10.71 22.04 12.31
CA LEU A 400 -11.80 21.86 13.25
C LEU A 400 -11.31 21.90 14.70
N TYR A 401 -10.23 21.17 15.01
CA TYR A 401 -9.66 21.15 16.36
C TYR A 401 -9.30 22.55 16.84
N GLN A 402 -8.67 23.37 16.00
CA GLN A 402 -8.29 24.75 16.34
C GLN A 402 -9.50 25.66 16.61
N ARG A 403 -10.69 25.34 16.07
CA ARG A 403 -11.93 26.10 16.36
C ARG A 403 -12.49 25.82 17.75
N TYR A 404 -12.19 24.69 18.36
CA TYR A 404 -12.70 24.28 19.67
C TYR A 404 -11.66 24.38 20.80
N LYS A 405 -10.45 24.79 20.47
CA LYS A 405 -9.38 25.06 21.41
C LYS A 405 -9.40 26.52 21.87
#